data_2f92976fa46cd2b09268fd39996d506d
#
_entry.id   2f92976fa46cd2b09268fd39996d506d
#
_cell.length_a   1.000
_cell.length_b   1.000
_cell.length_c   1.000
_cell.angle_alpha   90.00
_cell.angle_beta   90.00
_cell.angle_gamma   90.00
#
_symmetry.space_group_name_H-M   'P 1'
#
loop_
_entity.id
_entity.type
_entity.pdbx_description
1 polymer ?
#
loop_
_entity_poly.entity_id
_entity_poly.type
_entity_poly.pdbx_seq_one_letter_code
_entity_poly.pdbx_strand_id
1 'polypeptide(L)'
;MKTIIRNILPLGLYQRLARLYHYAMALKEGPSFVLKLAFGRGVMTHHFRPLIHSFSFMVNEENRKVVLGNFIKQELLAGPLPDDAQFIVDAGGYIGDSGAMFLSRYPRAQCLVLEPGLAHAWAERNLSAYGSRAILRKAALMAAPGSFRMFEAETGSQVVAATDGTLEVMTIPEILALSPSGRIDILKIDIEGAEVALFSGPCEWLHSVGCISIELHGAVAKAEIPKALVAAGFRLSHHGSLTIAVR
;
A
#
# COMPACT_ATOMS: atom_id res chain seq x y z
N MET A 1 17.72 -15.52 8.72
CA MET A 1 17.15 -16.22 9.89
C MET A 1 15.67 -16.58 9.70
N LYS A 2 14.76 -15.66 9.30
CA LYS A 2 13.32 -15.97 9.07
C LYS A 2 13.10 -17.13 8.06
N THR A 3 13.81 -17.12 6.94
CA THR A 3 13.69 -18.14 5.88
C THR A 3 14.12 -19.55 6.34
N ILE A 4 15.15 -19.63 7.18
CA ILE A 4 15.66 -20.91 7.72
C ILE A 4 14.62 -21.53 8.68
N ILE A 5 14.05 -20.74 9.58
CA ILE A 5 13.05 -21.19 10.55
C ILE A 5 11.76 -21.65 9.85
N ARG A 6 11.35 -20.97 8.78
CA ARG A 6 10.18 -21.37 7.97
C ARG A 6 10.34 -22.75 7.31
N ASN A 7 11.56 -23.12 6.93
CA ASN A 7 11.84 -24.40 6.27
C ASN A 7 12.01 -25.57 7.24
N ILE A 8 12.19 -25.31 8.53
CA ILE A 8 12.44 -26.34 9.56
C ILE A 8 11.14 -26.69 10.32
N LEU A 9 10.21 -25.72 10.47
CA LEU A 9 9.00 -25.94 11.26
C LEU A 9 7.80 -26.33 10.35
N PRO A 10 6.87 -27.19 10.84
CA PRO A 10 5.59 -27.40 10.20
C PRO A 10 4.88 -26.06 10.01
N LEU A 11 4.27 -25.83 8.83
CA LEU A 11 3.69 -24.56 8.43
C LEU A 11 2.72 -23.98 9.49
N GLY A 12 1.86 -24.83 10.09
CA GLY A 12 0.91 -24.39 11.12
C GLY A 12 1.60 -23.93 12.42
N LEU A 13 2.72 -24.55 12.82
CA LEU A 13 3.48 -24.12 13.98
C LEU A 13 4.22 -22.80 13.70
N TYR A 14 4.82 -22.67 12.51
CA TYR A 14 5.45 -21.42 12.08
C TYR A 14 4.46 -20.26 12.10
N GLN A 15 3.24 -20.45 11.54
CA GLN A 15 2.20 -19.42 11.52
C GLN A 15 1.74 -19.00 12.94
N ARG A 16 1.61 -19.97 13.86
CA ARG A 16 1.26 -19.68 15.27
C ARG A 16 2.36 -18.87 15.97
N LEU A 17 3.61 -19.25 15.81
CA LEU A 17 4.75 -18.55 16.39
C LEU A 17 4.91 -17.13 15.79
N ALA A 18 4.75 -17.00 14.48
CA ALA A 18 4.75 -15.70 13.82
C ALA A 18 3.62 -14.80 14.35
N ARG A 19 2.42 -15.33 14.55
CA ARG A 19 1.30 -14.59 15.14
C ARG A 19 1.60 -14.15 16.57
N LEU A 20 2.12 -15.03 17.40
CA LEU A 20 2.54 -14.69 18.78
C LEU A 20 3.60 -13.59 18.80
N TYR A 21 4.60 -13.68 17.93
CA TYR A 21 5.63 -12.66 17.79
C TYR A 21 5.03 -11.30 17.40
N HIS A 22 4.10 -11.26 16.46
CA HIS A 22 3.45 -10.02 16.04
C HIS A 22 2.61 -9.40 17.16
N TYR A 23 1.89 -10.22 17.94
CA TYR A 23 1.16 -9.72 19.11
C TYR A 23 2.09 -9.24 20.23
N ALA A 24 3.24 -9.91 20.43
CA ALA A 24 4.25 -9.42 21.36
C ALA A 24 4.81 -8.05 20.93
N MET A 25 5.06 -7.83 19.64
CA MET A 25 5.42 -6.50 19.12
C MET A 25 4.30 -5.46 19.33
N ALA A 26 3.05 -5.87 19.23
CA ALA A 26 1.89 -5.00 19.40
C ALA A 26 1.67 -4.58 20.86
N LEU A 27 2.32 -5.22 21.86
CA LEU A 27 2.27 -4.82 23.27
C LEU A 27 2.76 -3.37 23.51
N LYS A 28 3.56 -2.83 22.61
CA LYS A 28 3.95 -1.40 22.65
C LYS A 28 2.73 -0.45 22.54
N GLU A 29 1.63 -0.90 21.94
CA GLU A 29 0.37 -0.15 21.87
C GLU A 29 -0.53 -0.40 23.10
N GLY A 30 -0.10 -1.26 24.01
CA GLY A 30 -0.77 -1.60 25.27
C GLY A 30 -1.46 -2.97 25.25
N PRO A 31 -1.56 -3.64 26.43
CA PRO A 31 -2.17 -4.97 26.52
C PRO A 31 -3.63 -5.00 26.11
N SER A 32 -4.41 -3.95 26.44
CA SER A 32 -5.82 -3.85 26.05
C SER A 32 -6.01 -3.78 24.55
N PHE A 33 -5.10 -3.12 23.82
CA PHE A 33 -5.07 -3.11 22.36
C PHE A 33 -4.88 -4.52 21.82
N VAL A 34 -3.88 -5.25 22.32
CA VAL A 34 -3.57 -6.62 21.89
C VAL A 34 -4.76 -7.56 22.11
N LEU A 35 -5.42 -7.49 23.26
CA LEU A 35 -6.60 -8.29 23.55
C LEU A 35 -7.75 -7.97 22.58
N LYS A 36 -8.03 -6.69 22.36
CA LYS A 36 -9.06 -6.27 21.40
C LYS A 36 -8.69 -6.67 19.96
N LEU A 37 -7.43 -6.55 19.55
CA LEU A 37 -6.98 -6.97 18.22
C LEU A 37 -7.14 -8.49 18.05
N ALA A 38 -6.78 -9.29 19.08
CA ALA A 38 -6.80 -10.75 18.99
C ALA A 38 -8.21 -11.35 19.03
N PHE A 39 -9.07 -10.83 19.91
CA PHE A 39 -10.36 -11.42 20.25
C PHE A 39 -11.55 -10.50 20.00
N GLY A 40 -11.32 -9.23 19.68
CA GLY A 40 -12.37 -8.26 19.42
C GLY A 40 -13.14 -8.55 18.13
N ARG A 41 -14.32 -7.93 18.04
CA ARG A 41 -15.19 -7.93 16.86
C ARG A 41 -15.71 -6.52 16.62
N GLY A 42 -16.17 -6.26 15.39
CA GLY A 42 -16.71 -4.96 15.03
C GLY A 42 -15.61 -3.91 14.77
N VAL A 43 -15.99 -2.65 14.88
CA VAL A 43 -15.09 -1.52 14.60
C VAL A 43 -14.20 -1.25 15.81
N MET A 44 -12.92 -1.07 15.55
CA MET A 44 -11.94 -0.61 16.52
C MET A 44 -11.31 0.70 16.03
N THR A 45 -11.21 1.66 16.94
CA THR A 45 -10.46 2.91 16.74
C THR A 45 -9.31 2.93 17.71
N HIS A 46 -8.11 3.24 17.21
CA HIS A 46 -6.89 3.32 18.01
C HIS A 46 -5.97 4.43 17.52
N HIS A 47 -5.24 5.06 18.44
CA HIS A 47 -4.19 6.01 18.09
C HIS A 47 -2.85 5.29 18.07
N PHE A 48 -2.42 4.90 16.88
CA PHE A 48 -1.15 4.21 16.69
C PHE A 48 0.03 5.19 16.79
N ARG A 49 1.13 4.75 17.39
CA ARG A 49 2.33 5.59 17.58
C ARG A 49 2.88 6.25 16.30
N PRO A 50 2.89 5.59 15.12
CA PRO A 50 3.40 6.23 13.90
C PRO A 50 2.41 7.23 13.28
N LEU A 51 1.18 7.31 13.77
CA LEU A 51 0.15 8.18 13.21
C LEU A 51 -0.08 9.42 14.06
N ILE A 52 -0.37 10.54 13.39
CA ILE A 52 -0.76 11.80 14.05
C ILE A 52 -2.27 11.87 14.36
N HIS A 53 -3.07 11.00 13.77
CA HIS A 53 -4.50 10.90 14.02
C HIS A 53 -4.90 9.46 14.37
N SER A 54 -6.05 9.30 15.04
CA SER A 54 -6.63 8.00 15.32
C SER A 54 -7.08 7.32 14.04
N PHE A 55 -6.98 5.99 14.00
CA PHE A 55 -7.31 5.15 12.86
C PHE A 55 -8.38 4.14 13.24
N SER A 56 -9.37 3.95 12.35
CA SER A 56 -10.50 3.05 12.57
C SER A 56 -10.50 1.91 11.55
N PHE A 57 -10.80 0.70 12.01
CA PHE A 57 -10.88 -0.47 11.14
C PHE A 57 -11.83 -1.52 11.68
N MET A 58 -12.39 -2.34 10.82
CA MET A 58 -13.12 -3.54 11.21
C MET A 58 -12.13 -4.60 11.70
N VAL A 59 -12.39 -5.21 12.85
CA VAL A 59 -11.53 -6.28 13.38
C VAL A 59 -11.86 -7.59 12.66
N ASN A 60 -11.12 -7.86 11.59
CA ASN A 60 -11.14 -9.08 10.80
C ASN A 60 -9.71 -9.55 10.50
N GLU A 61 -9.54 -10.68 9.80
CA GLU A 61 -8.21 -11.25 9.56
C GLU A 61 -7.34 -10.35 8.68
N GLU A 62 -7.90 -9.76 7.61
CA GLU A 62 -7.17 -8.87 6.69
C GLU A 62 -6.70 -7.60 7.38
N ASN A 63 -7.60 -6.88 8.02
CA ASN A 63 -7.24 -5.66 8.73
C ASN A 63 -6.25 -5.91 9.88
N ARG A 64 -6.28 -7.09 10.52
CA ARG A 64 -5.23 -7.46 11.48
C ARG A 64 -3.87 -7.56 10.83
N LYS A 65 -3.77 -8.12 9.61
CA LYS A 65 -2.50 -8.21 8.86
C LYS A 65 -1.99 -6.81 8.52
N VAL A 66 -2.86 -5.95 8.00
CA VAL A 66 -2.56 -4.56 7.66
C VAL A 66 -2.07 -3.77 8.88
N VAL A 67 -2.80 -3.81 9.98
CA VAL A 67 -2.43 -3.12 11.23
C VAL A 67 -1.09 -3.62 11.76
N LEU A 68 -0.87 -4.93 11.78
CA LEU A 68 0.39 -5.52 12.25
C LEU A 68 1.56 -5.22 11.29
N GLY A 69 1.33 -5.21 9.99
CA GLY A 69 2.33 -4.86 8.97
C GLY A 69 2.70 -3.38 9.01
N ASN A 70 1.72 -2.54 8.80
CA ASN A 70 1.97 -1.12 8.59
C ASN A 70 2.18 -0.35 9.90
N PHE A 71 1.34 -0.53 10.93
CA PHE A 71 1.47 0.30 12.14
C PHE A 71 2.39 -0.31 13.20
N ILE A 72 2.46 -1.63 13.31
CA ILE A 72 3.29 -2.28 14.34
C ILE A 72 4.70 -2.53 13.85
N LYS A 73 4.88 -3.12 12.68
CA LYS A 73 6.20 -3.37 12.10
C LYS A 73 6.74 -2.20 11.30
N GLN A 74 5.85 -1.32 10.82
CA GLN A 74 6.16 -0.19 9.95
C GLN A 74 6.85 -0.62 8.64
N GLU A 75 6.37 -1.72 8.04
CA GLU A 75 6.99 -2.32 6.85
C GLU A 75 7.07 -1.34 5.68
N LEU A 76 6.05 -0.49 5.51
CA LEU A 76 6.00 0.55 4.49
C LEU A 76 7.12 1.58 4.63
N LEU A 77 7.53 1.91 5.86
CA LEU A 77 8.55 2.92 6.16
C LEU A 77 9.94 2.32 6.44
N ALA A 78 10.09 1.00 6.33
CA ALA A 78 11.34 0.31 6.68
C ALA A 78 12.44 0.45 5.60
N GLY A 79 12.08 0.85 4.39
CA GLY A 79 13.00 1.00 3.26
C GLY A 79 13.69 2.37 3.19
N PRO A 80 14.58 2.57 2.23
CA PRO A 80 15.28 3.83 2.00
C PRO A 80 14.35 4.85 1.29
N LEU A 81 13.30 5.28 1.99
CA LEU A 81 12.41 6.33 1.51
C LEU A 81 13.11 7.70 1.59
N PRO A 82 12.73 8.70 0.75
CA PRO A 82 13.30 10.04 0.82
C PRO A 82 13.02 10.69 2.20
N ASP A 83 13.93 11.55 2.64
CA ASP A 83 13.78 12.28 3.90
C ASP A 83 12.64 13.31 3.86
N ASP A 84 12.35 13.86 2.68
CA ASP A 84 11.26 14.78 2.41
C ASP A 84 10.50 14.36 1.16
N ALA A 85 9.18 14.55 1.19
CA ALA A 85 8.31 14.33 0.05
C ALA A 85 7.20 15.38 0.05
N GLN A 86 6.81 15.88 -1.12
CA GLN A 86 5.78 16.89 -1.29
C GLN A 86 4.54 16.32 -1.98
N PHE A 87 4.72 15.39 -2.92
CA PHE A 87 3.63 14.73 -3.62
C PHE A 87 3.83 13.22 -3.63
N ILE A 88 2.90 12.52 -2.96
CA ILE A 88 2.90 11.07 -2.78
C ILE A 88 1.67 10.50 -3.48
N VAL A 89 1.84 9.36 -4.12
CA VAL A 89 0.75 8.59 -4.72
C VAL A 89 0.69 7.22 -4.05
N ASP A 90 -0.47 6.88 -3.55
CA ASP A 90 -0.79 5.60 -2.93
C ASP A 90 -1.83 4.88 -3.79
N ALA A 91 -1.38 4.05 -4.71
CA ALA A 91 -2.23 3.23 -5.56
C ALA A 91 -2.53 1.88 -4.89
N GLY A 92 -3.82 1.63 -4.65
CA GLY A 92 -4.31 0.55 -3.79
C GLY A 92 -4.29 0.98 -2.33
N GLY A 93 -5.02 2.05 -2.00
CA GLY A 93 -5.02 2.66 -0.67
C GLY A 93 -5.80 1.88 0.38
N TYR A 94 -6.58 0.86 -0.02
CA TYR A 94 -7.39 0.00 0.84
C TYR A 94 -8.19 0.82 1.88
N ILE A 95 -7.97 0.60 3.18
CA ILE A 95 -8.65 1.34 4.26
C ILE A 95 -7.97 2.67 4.62
N GLY A 96 -6.99 3.13 3.82
CA GLY A 96 -6.26 4.38 4.00
C GLY A 96 -5.07 4.30 4.96
N ASP A 97 -4.59 3.11 5.27
CA ASP A 97 -3.51 2.87 6.23
C ASP A 97 -2.15 3.36 5.72
N SER A 98 -1.79 3.07 4.48
CA SER A 98 -0.58 3.58 3.84
C SER A 98 -0.62 5.10 3.67
N GLY A 99 -1.74 5.65 3.20
CA GLY A 99 -1.93 7.10 3.10
C GLY A 99 -1.78 7.81 4.45
N ALA A 100 -2.38 7.25 5.52
CA ALA A 100 -2.24 7.77 6.87
C ALA A 100 -0.78 7.73 7.38
N MET A 101 -0.03 6.66 7.06
CA MET A 101 1.39 6.54 7.39
C MET A 101 2.22 7.60 6.68
N PHE A 102 2.03 7.76 5.37
CA PHE A 102 2.75 8.78 4.58
C PHE A 102 2.44 10.20 5.06
N LEU A 103 1.16 10.54 5.25
CA LEU A 103 0.75 11.86 5.70
C LEU A 103 1.21 12.19 7.14
N SER A 104 1.42 11.16 7.97
CA SER A 104 2.00 11.31 9.30
C SER A 104 3.51 11.50 9.26
N ARG A 105 4.21 10.80 8.37
CA ARG A 105 5.67 10.85 8.20
C ARG A 105 6.11 12.13 7.49
N TYR A 106 5.31 12.61 6.52
CA TYR A 106 5.63 13.77 5.68
C TYR A 106 4.59 14.89 5.89
N PRO A 107 4.79 15.76 6.88
CA PRO A 107 3.76 16.74 7.30
C PRO A 107 3.47 17.81 6.24
N ARG A 108 4.36 18.01 5.26
CA ARG A 108 4.18 18.95 4.15
C ARG A 108 3.64 18.32 2.87
N ALA A 109 3.58 16.98 2.82
CA ALA A 109 3.14 16.27 1.63
C ALA A 109 1.63 16.33 1.43
N GLN A 110 1.24 16.35 0.16
CA GLN A 110 -0.06 15.88 -0.32
C GLN A 110 0.05 14.42 -0.73
N CYS A 111 -0.95 13.63 -0.41
CA CYS A 111 -1.05 12.22 -0.79
C CYS A 111 -2.30 11.99 -1.61
N LEU A 112 -2.12 11.64 -2.89
CA LEU A 112 -3.20 11.16 -3.75
C LEU A 112 -3.35 9.65 -3.48
N VAL A 113 -4.52 9.26 -2.96
CA VAL A 113 -4.86 7.87 -2.64
C VAL A 113 -5.90 7.38 -3.63
N LEU A 114 -5.59 6.29 -4.32
CA LEU A 114 -6.47 5.62 -5.27
C LEU A 114 -6.96 4.31 -4.64
N GLU A 115 -8.27 4.19 -4.46
CA GLU A 115 -8.93 2.98 -3.95
C GLU A 115 -10.26 2.80 -4.66
N PRO A 116 -10.36 1.84 -5.59
CA PRO A 116 -11.57 1.63 -6.37
C PRO A 116 -12.67 0.86 -5.62
N GLY A 117 -12.29 0.09 -4.59
CA GLY A 117 -13.14 -0.90 -3.93
C GLY A 117 -14.05 -0.36 -2.84
N LEU A 118 -14.70 -1.28 -2.16
CA LEU A 118 -15.58 -0.98 -1.01
C LEU A 118 -14.80 -0.41 0.17
N ALA A 119 -13.49 -0.68 0.24
CA ALA A 119 -12.60 -0.13 1.26
C ALA A 119 -12.45 1.40 1.18
N HIS A 120 -12.80 2.03 0.05
CA HIS A 120 -12.79 3.48 -0.15
C HIS A 120 -13.50 4.25 0.97
N ALA A 121 -14.66 3.78 1.43
CA ALA A 121 -15.39 4.43 2.52
C ALA A 121 -14.61 4.43 3.85
N TRP A 122 -13.80 3.40 4.09
CA TRP A 122 -12.89 3.35 5.24
C TRP A 122 -11.70 4.30 5.05
N ALA A 123 -11.13 4.35 3.85
CA ALA A 123 -10.07 5.29 3.52
C ALA A 123 -10.55 6.75 3.71
N GLU A 124 -11.74 7.09 3.23
CA GLU A 124 -12.34 8.42 3.41
C GLU A 124 -12.46 8.78 4.90
N ARG A 125 -12.99 7.88 5.71
CA ARG A 125 -13.10 8.07 7.16
C ARG A 125 -11.73 8.30 7.82
N ASN A 126 -10.74 7.48 7.48
CA ASN A 126 -9.44 7.50 8.13
C ASN A 126 -8.56 8.67 7.67
N LEU A 127 -8.75 9.12 6.45
CA LEU A 127 -7.95 10.20 5.87
C LEU A 127 -8.57 11.59 6.05
N SER A 128 -9.85 11.69 6.42
CA SER A 128 -10.54 12.96 6.60
C SER A 128 -9.85 13.93 7.54
N ALA A 129 -9.23 13.45 8.61
CA ALA A 129 -8.52 14.26 9.59
C ALA A 129 -7.25 14.95 9.02
N TYR A 130 -6.71 14.48 7.90
CA TYR A 130 -5.56 15.09 7.23
C TYR A 130 -5.93 16.29 6.35
N GLY A 131 -7.24 16.58 6.20
CA GLY A 131 -7.75 17.72 5.44
C GLY A 131 -7.35 17.68 3.97
N SER A 132 -7.01 18.85 3.41
CA SER A 132 -6.63 18.99 2.00
C SER A 132 -5.33 18.29 1.59
N ARG A 133 -4.58 17.76 2.56
CA ARG A 133 -3.39 16.96 2.25
C ARG A 133 -3.71 15.54 1.77
N ALA A 134 -4.86 15.00 2.13
CA ALA A 134 -5.37 13.73 1.65
C ALA A 134 -6.31 13.95 0.46
N ILE A 135 -5.89 13.52 -0.72
CA ILE A 135 -6.69 13.59 -1.96
C ILE A 135 -7.14 12.17 -2.29
N LEU A 136 -8.35 11.79 -1.92
CA LEU A 136 -8.86 10.45 -2.17
C LEU A 136 -9.67 10.42 -3.47
N ARG A 137 -9.43 9.39 -4.29
CA ARG A 137 -10.19 9.09 -5.52
C ARG A 137 -10.67 7.66 -5.51
N LYS A 138 -11.94 7.45 -5.87
CA LYS A 138 -12.51 6.11 -6.08
C LYS A 138 -12.17 5.62 -7.48
N ALA A 139 -10.89 5.39 -7.72
CA ALA A 139 -10.34 5.04 -9.02
C ALA A 139 -9.23 4.01 -8.89
N ALA A 140 -8.97 3.26 -9.97
CA ALA A 140 -7.83 2.37 -10.08
C ALA A 140 -6.68 3.03 -10.86
N LEU A 141 -5.43 2.70 -10.51
CA LEU A 141 -4.27 3.04 -11.34
C LEU A 141 -4.18 2.04 -12.50
N MET A 142 -4.19 2.54 -13.73
CA MET A 142 -4.10 1.72 -14.93
C MET A 142 -3.04 2.26 -15.91
N ALA A 143 -2.56 1.39 -16.80
CA ALA A 143 -1.58 1.74 -17.82
C ALA A 143 -2.13 2.71 -18.89
N ALA A 144 -3.42 2.59 -19.20
CA ALA A 144 -4.10 3.39 -20.21
C ALA A 144 -5.57 3.63 -19.82
N PRO A 145 -6.19 4.70 -20.35
CA PRO A 145 -7.62 4.89 -20.22
C PRO A 145 -8.38 3.71 -20.85
N GLY A 146 -9.57 3.45 -20.36
CA GLY A 146 -10.38 2.35 -20.86
C GLY A 146 -11.61 2.10 -20.03
N SER A 147 -12.38 1.09 -20.40
CA SER A 147 -13.54 0.60 -19.66
C SER A 147 -13.12 -0.61 -18.83
N PHE A 148 -13.30 -0.52 -17.53
CA PHE A 148 -12.86 -1.52 -16.57
C PHE A 148 -13.96 -1.87 -15.57
N ARG A 149 -13.90 -3.08 -15.06
CA ARG A 149 -14.74 -3.56 -13.96
C ARG A 149 -13.88 -4.16 -12.86
N MET A 150 -14.31 -4.00 -11.63
CA MET A 150 -13.69 -4.67 -10.50
C MET A 150 -14.41 -6.00 -10.23
N PHE A 151 -13.62 -7.04 -9.99
CA PHE A 151 -14.08 -8.31 -9.47
C PHE A 151 -13.50 -8.53 -8.08
N GLU A 152 -14.37 -8.88 -7.13
CA GLU A 152 -13.94 -9.38 -5.85
C GLU A 152 -13.61 -10.87 -6.00
N ALA A 153 -12.35 -11.22 -5.75
CA ALA A 153 -11.86 -12.59 -5.74
C ALA A 153 -11.50 -12.99 -4.29
N GLU A 154 -11.34 -14.29 -4.05
CA GLU A 154 -10.94 -14.81 -2.73
C GLU A 154 -9.57 -14.27 -2.26
N THR A 155 -8.73 -13.84 -3.20
CA THR A 155 -7.36 -13.36 -2.94
C THR A 155 -7.21 -11.84 -3.01
N GLY A 156 -8.30 -11.09 -3.10
CA GLY A 156 -8.30 -9.64 -3.26
C GLY A 156 -9.16 -9.17 -4.44
N SER A 157 -9.35 -7.86 -4.57
CA SER A 157 -10.12 -7.27 -5.67
C SER A 157 -9.22 -7.09 -6.90
N GLN A 158 -9.66 -7.58 -8.05
CA GLN A 158 -8.94 -7.44 -9.32
C GLN A 158 -9.68 -6.52 -10.28
N VAL A 159 -8.92 -5.69 -11.01
CA VAL A 159 -9.44 -4.83 -12.07
C VAL A 159 -9.20 -5.49 -13.42
N VAL A 160 -10.25 -5.65 -14.21
CA VAL A 160 -10.18 -6.26 -15.55
C VAL A 160 -10.84 -5.36 -16.58
N ALA A 161 -10.34 -5.41 -17.81
CA ALA A 161 -10.99 -4.74 -18.95
C ALA A 161 -12.37 -5.33 -19.21
N ALA A 162 -13.36 -4.47 -19.44
CA ALA A 162 -14.74 -4.87 -19.71
C ALA A 162 -15.42 -3.84 -20.60
N THR A 163 -16.17 -4.29 -21.62
CA THR A 163 -16.83 -3.39 -22.59
C THR A 163 -17.89 -2.49 -21.96
N ASP A 164 -18.46 -2.90 -20.83
CA ASP A 164 -19.48 -2.21 -20.04
C ASP A 164 -18.99 -1.79 -18.64
N GLY A 165 -17.66 -1.71 -18.47
CA GLY A 165 -17.06 -1.32 -17.21
C GLY A 165 -17.30 0.17 -16.91
N THR A 166 -17.63 0.46 -15.66
CA THR A 166 -17.88 1.83 -15.14
C THR A 166 -16.87 2.26 -14.09
N LEU A 167 -15.82 1.47 -13.91
CA LEU A 167 -14.78 1.80 -12.94
C LEU A 167 -13.98 3.01 -13.43
N GLU A 168 -13.88 4.03 -12.58
CA GLU A 168 -13.01 5.16 -12.83
C GLU A 168 -11.54 4.70 -12.75
N VAL A 169 -10.73 5.15 -13.69
CA VAL A 169 -9.31 4.85 -13.75
C VAL A 169 -8.50 6.14 -13.88
N MET A 170 -7.28 6.09 -13.37
CA MET A 170 -6.28 7.14 -13.56
C MET A 170 -5.00 6.54 -14.10
N THR A 171 -4.36 7.25 -15.00
CA THR A 171 -3.05 6.90 -15.56
C THR A 171 -1.94 7.73 -14.92
N ILE A 172 -0.69 7.26 -15.00
CA ILE A 172 0.43 8.04 -14.46
C ILE A 172 0.55 9.44 -15.09
N PRO A 173 0.38 9.65 -16.41
CA PRO A 173 0.38 11.01 -16.98
C PRO A 173 -0.70 11.94 -16.38
N GLU A 174 -1.91 11.44 -16.16
CA GLU A 174 -2.98 12.21 -15.49
C GLU A 174 -2.62 12.56 -14.05
N ILE A 175 -2.02 11.63 -13.33
CA ILE A 175 -1.53 11.85 -11.96
C ILE A 175 -0.41 12.88 -11.92
N LEU A 176 0.55 12.80 -12.84
CA LEU A 176 1.64 13.77 -12.96
C LEU A 176 1.13 15.19 -13.24
N ALA A 177 0.03 15.32 -14.00
CA ALA A 177 -0.62 16.61 -14.24
C ALA A 177 -1.26 17.22 -12.97
N LEU A 178 -1.57 16.41 -11.95
CA LEU A 178 -2.05 16.88 -10.64
C LEU A 178 -0.90 17.30 -9.71
N SER A 179 0.31 16.86 -9.98
CA SER A 179 1.47 17.18 -9.15
C SER A 179 1.89 18.64 -9.35
N PRO A 180 2.07 19.43 -8.29
CA PRO A 180 2.53 20.82 -8.41
C PRO A 180 3.91 20.97 -9.09
N SER A 181 4.75 19.95 -9.01
CA SER A 181 6.10 19.92 -9.60
C SER A 181 6.21 19.10 -10.88
N GLY A 182 5.13 18.46 -11.33
CA GLY A 182 5.16 17.48 -12.41
C GLY A 182 5.94 16.20 -12.06
N ARG A 183 6.18 15.94 -10.78
CA ARG A 183 6.93 14.77 -10.26
C ARG A 183 6.15 14.08 -9.16
N ILE A 184 6.43 12.79 -8.96
CA ILE A 184 5.96 12.00 -7.83
C ILE A 184 7.19 11.67 -6.98
N ASP A 185 7.19 12.12 -5.73
CA ASP A 185 8.32 11.85 -4.83
C ASP A 185 8.31 10.40 -4.36
N ILE A 186 7.12 9.89 -4.01
CA ILE A 186 6.91 8.48 -3.64
C ILE A 186 5.67 7.97 -4.37
N LEU A 187 5.82 6.88 -5.12
CA LEU A 187 4.75 6.11 -5.72
C LEU A 187 4.66 4.74 -5.03
N LYS A 188 3.63 4.52 -4.21
CA LYS A 188 3.28 3.17 -3.73
C LYS A 188 2.36 2.51 -4.74
N ILE A 189 2.66 1.26 -5.08
CA ILE A 189 1.90 0.43 -6.02
C ILE A 189 1.58 -0.90 -5.34
N ASP A 190 0.29 -1.14 -5.14
CA ASP A 190 -0.25 -2.39 -4.59
C ASP A 190 -1.64 -2.58 -5.20
N ILE A 191 -1.67 -3.03 -6.45
CA ILE A 191 -2.86 -3.03 -7.34
C ILE A 191 -3.28 -4.42 -7.80
N GLU A 192 -2.91 -5.43 -6.99
CA GLU A 192 -3.44 -6.79 -7.04
C GLU A 192 -3.38 -7.43 -8.44
N GLY A 193 -2.22 -7.30 -9.11
CA GLY A 193 -1.92 -7.98 -10.38
C GLY A 193 -1.99 -7.09 -11.64
N ALA A 194 -2.40 -5.82 -11.53
CA ALA A 194 -2.35 -4.89 -12.66
C ALA A 194 -0.94 -4.30 -12.90
N GLU A 195 0.05 -4.63 -12.05
CA GLU A 195 1.43 -4.12 -12.13
C GLU A 195 2.08 -4.47 -13.47
N VAL A 196 1.89 -5.69 -13.97
CA VAL A 196 2.48 -6.12 -15.25
C VAL A 196 2.00 -5.23 -16.39
N ALA A 197 0.71 -4.91 -16.44
CA ALA A 197 0.15 -4.05 -17.47
C ALA A 197 0.75 -2.63 -17.39
N LEU A 198 0.94 -2.09 -16.17
CA LEU A 198 1.51 -0.77 -15.94
C LEU A 198 2.95 -0.64 -16.48
N PHE A 199 3.73 -1.73 -16.40
CA PHE A 199 5.13 -1.78 -16.83
C PHE A 199 5.33 -2.40 -18.23
N SER A 200 4.26 -2.85 -18.92
CA SER A 200 4.37 -3.46 -20.25
C SER A 200 4.44 -2.46 -21.39
N GLY A 201 4.09 -1.21 -21.15
CA GLY A 201 4.15 -0.11 -22.13
C GLY A 201 5.39 0.76 -22.00
N PRO A 202 5.39 1.92 -22.68
CA PRO A 202 6.41 2.93 -22.49
C PRO A 202 6.47 3.40 -21.05
N CYS A 203 7.67 3.31 -20.45
CA CYS A 203 7.90 3.62 -19.03
C CYS A 203 8.65 4.96 -18.81
N GLU A 204 8.52 5.90 -19.73
CA GLU A 204 9.16 7.24 -19.64
C GLU A 204 8.72 7.98 -18.35
N TRP A 205 7.52 7.71 -17.86
CA TRP A 205 7.00 8.24 -16.60
C TRP A 205 7.89 7.92 -15.39
N LEU A 206 8.67 6.83 -15.46
CA LEU A 206 9.62 6.47 -14.41
C LEU A 206 10.62 7.61 -14.15
N HIS A 207 10.98 8.42 -15.15
CA HIS A 207 11.88 9.56 -14.99
C HIS A 207 11.30 10.67 -14.09
N SER A 208 9.98 10.72 -13.94
CA SER A 208 9.27 11.67 -13.10
C SER A 208 8.98 11.15 -11.69
N VAL A 209 9.48 9.94 -11.32
CA VAL A 209 9.27 9.33 -10.02
C VAL A 209 10.58 9.20 -9.26
N GLY A 210 10.62 9.68 -8.02
CA GLY A 210 11.82 9.64 -7.16
C GLY A 210 12.00 8.29 -6.47
N CYS A 211 10.93 7.77 -5.88
CA CYS A 211 10.91 6.51 -5.14
C CYS A 211 9.67 5.70 -5.49
N ILE A 212 9.82 4.39 -5.66
CA ILE A 212 8.71 3.45 -5.87
C ILE A 212 8.72 2.43 -4.74
N SER A 213 7.58 2.26 -4.07
CA SER A 213 7.31 1.17 -3.13
C SER A 213 6.28 0.26 -3.75
N ILE A 214 6.66 -0.94 -4.16
CA ILE A 214 5.78 -1.83 -4.92
C ILE A 214 5.67 -3.21 -4.28
N GLU A 215 4.45 -3.74 -4.16
CA GLU A 215 4.17 -5.15 -3.95
C GLU A 215 3.99 -5.84 -5.31
N LEU A 216 4.73 -6.92 -5.54
CA LEU A 216 4.76 -7.61 -6.83
C LEU A 216 3.93 -8.88 -6.79
N HIS A 217 2.82 -8.89 -7.53
CA HIS A 217 1.89 -10.03 -7.60
C HIS A 217 2.17 -10.91 -8.82
N GLY A 218 2.34 -12.22 -8.56
CA GLY A 218 2.60 -13.21 -9.60
C GLY A 218 4.05 -13.33 -10.06
N ALA A 219 4.33 -14.37 -10.82
CA ALA A 219 5.70 -14.72 -11.24
C ALA A 219 6.27 -13.72 -12.27
N VAL A 220 5.42 -13.26 -13.19
CA VAL A 220 5.83 -12.34 -14.27
C VAL A 220 6.22 -10.97 -13.69
N ALA A 221 5.39 -10.40 -12.78
CA ALA A 221 5.71 -9.14 -12.11
C ALA A 221 7.05 -9.23 -11.37
N LYS A 222 7.26 -10.30 -10.60
CA LYS A 222 8.51 -10.55 -9.84
C LYS A 222 9.74 -10.73 -10.73
N ALA A 223 9.57 -11.22 -11.95
CA ALA A 223 10.67 -11.45 -12.89
C ALA A 223 11.03 -10.20 -13.70
N GLU A 224 10.03 -9.44 -14.16
CA GLU A 224 10.24 -8.42 -15.19
C GLU A 224 10.28 -6.99 -14.63
N ILE A 225 9.45 -6.66 -13.65
CA ILE A 225 9.38 -5.28 -13.11
C ILE A 225 10.71 -4.85 -12.46
N PRO A 226 11.40 -5.68 -11.65
CA PRO A 226 12.72 -5.30 -11.14
C PRO A 226 13.74 -4.97 -12.22
N LYS A 227 13.73 -5.69 -13.35
CA LYS A 227 14.63 -5.42 -14.49
C LYS A 227 14.33 -4.04 -15.11
N ALA A 228 13.03 -3.75 -15.33
CA ALA A 228 12.61 -2.45 -15.88
C ALA A 228 13.00 -1.29 -14.94
N LEU A 229 12.85 -1.45 -13.64
CA LEU A 229 13.26 -0.45 -12.66
C LEU A 229 14.77 -0.21 -12.65
N VAL A 230 15.58 -1.29 -12.69
CA VAL A 230 17.05 -1.18 -12.77
C VAL A 230 17.47 -0.51 -14.10
N ALA A 231 16.86 -0.90 -15.22
CA ALA A 231 17.12 -0.29 -16.52
C ALA A 231 16.79 1.21 -16.54
N ALA A 232 15.77 1.63 -15.76
CA ALA A 232 15.40 3.04 -15.57
C ALA A 232 16.30 3.78 -14.56
N GLY A 233 17.34 3.13 -14.00
CA GLY A 233 18.33 3.74 -13.11
C GLY A 233 17.98 3.69 -11.62
N PHE A 234 17.00 2.86 -11.21
CA PHE A 234 16.69 2.68 -9.78
C PHE A 234 17.60 1.64 -9.12
N ARG A 235 17.93 1.88 -7.86
CA ARG A 235 18.53 0.89 -6.95
C ARG A 235 17.40 0.24 -6.15
N LEU A 236 17.45 -1.09 -6.06
CA LEU A 236 16.40 -1.88 -5.43
C LEU A 236 16.82 -2.39 -4.05
N SER A 237 15.86 -2.43 -3.14
CA SER A 237 15.95 -3.13 -1.87
C SER A 237 14.63 -3.83 -1.56
N HIS A 238 14.65 -4.86 -0.72
CA HIS A 238 13.47 -5.67 -0.38
C HIS A 238 13.19 -5.61 1.12
N HIS A 239 11.95 -5.27 1.46
CA HIS A 239 11.48 -5.11 2.83
C HIS A 239 10.12 -5.81 3.00
N GLY A 240 10.11 -7.00 3.59
CA GLY A 240 8.90 -7.83 3.69
C GLY A 240 8.42 -8.29 2.31
N SER A 241 7.20 -7.94 1.93
CA SER A 241 6.64 -8.17 0.59
C SER A 241 6.98 -7.05 -0.39
N LEU A 242 7.46 -5.90 0.10
CA LEU A 242 7.70 -4.70 -0.70
C LEU A 242 9.08 -4.73 -1.36
N THR A 243 9.12 -4.28 -2.60
CA THR A 243 10.32 -3.85 -3.31
C THR A 243 10.36 -2.33 -3.30
N ILE A 244 11.42 -1.75 -2.75
CA ILE A 244 11.64 -0.30 -2.75
C ILE A 244 12.70 0.01 -3.80
N ALA A 245 12.37 0.90 -4.71
CA ALA A 245 13.24 1.38 -5.78
C ALA A 245 13.50 2.88 -5.59
N VAL A 246 14.77 3.28 -5.49
CA VAL A 246 15.18 4.68 -5.32
C VAL A 246 16.23 5.08 -6.33
N ARG A 247 16.25 6.33 -6.72
CA ARG A 247 17.28 6.92 -7.60
C ARG A 247 18.42 7.50 -6.79
#